data_521ab31d5e2617b23b86c1dba5030b0f
#
_entry.id   521ab31d5e2617b23b86c1dba5030b0f
#
_cell.length_a   1.000
_cell.length_b   1.000
_cell.length_c   1.000
_cell.angle_alpha   90.00
_cell.angle_beta   90.00
_cell.angle_gamma   90.00
#
_symmetry.space_group_name_H-M   'P 1'
#
loop_
_entity.id
_entity.type
_entity.pdbx_description
1 polymer ?
#
loop_
_entity_poly.entity_id
_entity_poly.type
_entity_poly.pdbx_seq_one_letter_code
_entity_poly.pdbx_strand_id
1 'polypeptide(L)'
;MELFSIILIVFGLSLFEIIISVDNAIINAEVLGTMSKKARRWFLIWGILIAVFLVRGLLPWLIIWMSNPSLGPVQAFTASFSSDPNVARIIEESAPVLLIGGGIFLIFLFFHWIFLEPKHYGLIGEEFIHRQGVWFFAVVSVLLAIIVWLAIKANPLMAFGAVVGSTAFFITHGFKENAEQAEKRMLEGSEKMSDLSKIFYLEVIDATFSIDG
;
A
#
# COMPACT_ATOMS: atom_id res chain seq x y z
N MET A 1 -16.69 0.57 -22.46
CA MET A 1 -16.30 1.86 -21.87
C MET A 1 -15.94 2.82 -23.00
N GLU A 2 -16.38 4.06 -22.92
CA GLU A 2 -16.01 5.06 -23.93
C GLU A 2 -14.53 5.42 -23.79
N LEU A 3 -13.85 5.70 -24.90
CA LEU A 3 -12.43 6.05 -24.95
C LEU A 3 -12.08 7.17 -23.97
N PHE A 4 -12.97 8.15 -23.83
CA PHE A 4 -12.81 9.26 -22.90
C PHE A 4 -12.70 8.79 -21.44
N SER A 5 -13.55 7.84 -21.02
CA SER A 5 -13.50 7.27 -19.64
C SER A 5 -12.20 6.54 -19.39
N ILE A 6 -11.69 5.80 -20.38
CA ILE A 6 -10.39 5.11 -20.26
C ILE A 6 -9.26 6.11 -20.10
N ILE A 7 -9.23 7.17 -20.92
CA ILE A 7 -8.21 8.22 -20.83
C ILE A 7 -8.25 8.91 -19.45
N LEU A 8 -9.44 9.24 -18.95
CA LEU A 8 -9.61 9.88 -17.66
C LEU A 8 -9.11 9.00 -16.50
N ILE A 9 -9.43 7.69 -16.53
CA ILE A 9 -8.98 6.72 -15.54
C ILE A 9 -7.45 6.59 -15.57
N VAL A 10 -6.88 6.39 -16.76
CA VAL A 10 -5.42 6.25 -16.92
C VAL A 10 -4.70 7.51 -16.44
N PHE A 11 -5.22 8.69 -16.82
CA PHE A 11 -4.65 9.97 -16.36
C PHE A 11 -4.73 10.12 -14.84
N GLY A 12 -5.90 9.82 -14.24
CA GLY A 12 -6.09 9.91 -12.79
C GLY A 12 -5.17 8.95 -12.01
N LEU A 13 -5.09 7.69 -12.46
CA LEU A 13 -4.19 6.69 -11.86
C LEU A 13 -2.71 7.08 -12.01
N SER A 14 -2.33 7.59 -13.19
CA SER A 14 -0.95 8.04 -13.42
C SER A 14 -0.58 9.24 -12.54
N LEU A 15 -1.50 10.20 -12.38
CA LEU A 15 -1.29 11.35 -11.50
C LEU A 15 -1.16 10.92 -10.04
N PHE A 16 -2.00 10.01 -9.59
CA PHE A 16 -1.96 9.44 -8.24
C PHE A 16 -0.62 8.73 -7.98
N GLU A 17 -0.19 7.88 -8.90
CA GLU A 17 1.10 7.17 -8.81
C GLU A 17 2.29 8.15 -8.75
N ILE A 18 2.27 9.22 -9.56
CA ILE A 18 3.32 10.25 -9.54
C ILE A 18 3.38 10.93 -8.16
N ILE A 19 2.25 11.30 -7.58
CA ILE A 19 2.19 11.97 -6.27
C ILE A 19 2.79 11.09 -5.18
N ILE A 20 2.39 9.82 -5.10
CA ILE A 20 2.94 8.87 -4.11
C ILE A 20 4.43 8.62 -4.35
N SER A 21 4.86 8.50 -5.61
CA SER A 21 6.25 8.24 -5.96
C SER A 21 7.20 9.40 -5.63
N VAL A 22 6.70 10.64 -5.58
CA VAL A 22 7.54 11.80 -5.21
C VAL A 22 7.99 11.71 -3.76
N ASP A 23 7.11 11.40 -2.83
CA ASP A 23 7.45 11.27 -1.41
C ASP A 23 8.48 10.15 -1.18
N ASN A 24 8.25 9.00 -1.81
CA ASN A 24 9.20 7.88 -1.76
C ASN A 24 10.58 8.27 -2.34
N ALA A 25 10.59 8.99 -3.46
CA ALA A 25 11.85 9.43 -4.09
C ALA A 25 12.62 10.43 -3.20
N ILE A 26 11.94 11.30 -2.45
CA ILE A 26 12.57 12.25 -1.53
C ILE A 26 13.25 11.50 -0.39
N ILE A 27 12.54 10.60 0.29
CA ILE A 27 13.06 9.78 1.40
C ILE A 27 14.27 8.96 0.91
N ASN A 28 14.13 8.28 -0.22
CA ASN A 28 15.23 7.53 -0.81
C ASN A 28 16.45 8.40 -1.10
N ALA A 29 16.26 9.60 -1.65
CA ALA A 29 17.36 10.50 -1.97
C ALA A 29 18.12 10.96 -0.73
N GLU A 30 17.44 11.26 0.37
CA GLU A 30 18.04 11.68 1.64
C GLU A 30 18.90 10.57 2.24
N VAL A 31 18.36 9.36 2.37
CA VAL A 31 19.11 8.22 2.92
C VAL A 31 20.26 7.81 2.01
N LEU A 32 20.06 7.76 0.69
CA LEU A 32 21.11 7.48 -0.29
C LEU A 32 22.25 8.48 -0.20
N GLY A 33 21.97 9.74 0.16
CA GLY A 33 22.98 10.76 0.41
C GLY A 33 23.97 10.37 1.50
N THR A 34 23.56 9.59 2.48
CA THR A 34 24.39 9.15 3.61
C THR A 34 25.14 7.83 3.38
N MET A 35 24.95 7.17 2.24
CA MET A 35 25.52 5.86 1.92
C MET A 35 26.81 5.96 1.10
N SER A 36 27.63 4.89 1.16
CA SER A 36 28.80 4.76 0.28
C SER A 36 28.38 4.69 -1.19
N LYS A 37 29.26 5.12 -2.11
CA LYS A 37 29.02 5.08 -3.56
C LYS A 37 28.67 3.67 -4.07
N LYS A 38 29.26 2.62 -3.47
CA LYS A 38 29.01 1.22 -3.86
C LYS A 38 27.62 0.76 -3.44
N ALA A 39 27.21 1.03 -2.20
CA ALA A 39 25.91 0.67 -1.65
C ALA A 39 24.80 1.43 -2.38
N ARG A 40 24.97 2.73 -2.62
CA ARG A 40 24.03 3.56 -3.39
C ARG A 40 23.78 3.00 -4.79
N ARG A 41 24.87 2.66 -5.53
CA ARG A 41 24.75 2.08 -6.87
C ARG A 41 24.06 0.72 -6.85
N TRP A 42 24.33 -0.11 -5.82
CA TRP A 42 23.67 -1.40 -5.66
C TRP A 42 22.17 -1.22 -5.47
N PHE A 43 21.74 -0.34 -4.54
CA PHE A 43 20.34 -0.07 -4.28
C PHE A 43 19.61 0.50 -5.50
N LEU A 44 20.17 1.48 -6.19
CA LEU A 44 19.56 2.10 -7.38
C LEU A 44 19.32 1.12 -8.53
N ILE A 45 20.06 0.01 -8.60
CA ILE A 45 19.89 -0.99 -9.64
C ILE A 45 19.04 -2.16 -9.12
N TRP A 46 19.44 -2.76 -8.02
CA TRP A 46 18.86 -4.00 -7.52
C TRP A 46 17.75 -3.76 -6.51
N GLY A 47 17.89 -2.78 -5.63
CA GLY A 47 16.88 -2.45 -4.62
C GLY A 47 15.57 -2.03 -5.28
N ILE A 48 15.59 -1.03 -6.13
CA ILE A 48 14.40 -0.57 -6.85
C ILE A 48 13.76 -1.70 -7.66
N LEU A 49 14.58 -2.53 -8.32
CA LEU A 49 14.09 -3.68 -9.08
C LEU A 49 13.39 -4.71 -8.17
N ILE A 50 13.96 -5.03 -7.02
CA ILE A 50 13.37 -5.94 -6.03
C ILE A 50 12.07 -5.36 -5.48
N ALA A 51 12.07 -4.13 -5.00
CA ALA A 51 10.89 -3.49 -4.42
C ALA A 51 9.73 -3.43 -5.42
N VAL A 52 9.98 -3.00 -6.65
CA VAL A 52 8.94 -2.87 -7.66
C VAL A 52 8.44 -4.22 -8.16
N PHE A 53 9.33 -5.11 -8.58
CA PHE A 53 8.89 -6.37 -9.21
C PHE A 53 8.47 -7.43 -8.19
N LEU A 54 9.17 -7.54 -7.05
CA LEU A 54 8.82 -8.53 -6.05
C LEU A 54 7.49 -8.17 -5.37
N VAL A 55 7.33 -6.94 -4.90
CA VAL A 55 6.14 -6.54 -4.15
C VAL A 55 4.93 -6.47 -5.07
N ARG A 56 5.03 -5.76 -6.20
CA ARG A 56 3.92 -5.64 -7.17
C ARG A 56 3.58 -6.95 -7.89
N GLY A 57 4.52 -7.88 -8.02
CA GLY A 57 4.26 -9.21 -8.57
C GLY A 57 3.74 -10.19 -7.54
N LEU A 58 4.24 -10.13 -6.30
CA LEU A 58 3.87 -11.05 -5.23
C LEU A 58 2.45 -10.79 -4.71
N LEU A 59 2.04 -9.53 -4.59
CA LEU A 59 0.73 -9.18 -4.04
C LEU A 59 -0.43 -9.72 -4.88
N PRO A 60 -0.53 -9.48 -6.22
CA PRO A 60 -1.60 -10.06 -7.03
C PRO A 60 -1.62 -11.59 -6.96
N TRP A 61 -0.45 -12.22 -6.98
CA TRP A 61 -0.34 -13.66 -6.84
C TRP A 61 -0.87 -14.18 -5.50
N LEU A 62 -0.49 -13.55 -4.38
CA LEU A 62 -1.00 -13.91 -3.05
C LEU A 62 -2.52 -13.74 -2.97
N ILE A 63 -3.04 -12.66 -3.51
CA ILE A 63 -4.45 -12.35 -3.52
C ILE A 63 -5.24 -13.44 -4.27
N ILE A 64 -4.81 -13.81 -5.48
CA ILE A 64 -5.45 -14.86 -6.29
C ILE A 64 -5.40 -16.20 -5.54
N TRP A 65 -4.25 -16.55 -4.97
CA TRP A 65 -4.07 -17.80 -4.23
C TRP A 65 -4.93 -17.85 -2.96
N MET A 66 -4.96 -16.79 -2.17
CA MET A 66 -5.77 -16.72 -0.95
C MET A 66 -7.28 -16.71 -1.23
N SER A 67 -7.69 -16.08 -2.33
CA SER A 67 -9.10 -16.07 -2.74
C SER A 67 -9.58 -17.41 -3.28
N ASN A 68 -8.66 -18.22 -3.81
CA ASN A 68 -8.94 -19.53 -4.37
C ASN A 68 -7.88 -20.56 -3.93
N PRO A 69 -7.96 -21.05 -2.68
CA PRO A 69 -6.97 -22.01 -2.13
C PRO A 69 -6.92 -23.34 -2.87
N SER A 70 -7.98 -23.69 -3.65
CA SER A 70 -8.01 -24.86 -4.51
C SER A 70 -7.04 -24.79 -5.69
N LEU A 71 -6.65 -23.57 -6.10
CA LEU A 71 -5.54 -23.37 -7.01
C LEU A 71 -4.24 -23.57 -6.23
N GLY A 72 -3.36 -24.43 -6.71
CA GLY A 72 -2.01 -24.54 -6.16
C GLY A 72 -1.25 -23.21 -6.35
N PRO A 73 -0.19 -22.93 -5.54
CA PRO A 73 0.55 -21.68 -5.61
C PRO A 73 1.14 -21.39 -7.02
N VAL A 74 1.58 -22.44 -7.71
CA VAL A 74 2.08 -22.34 -9.09
C VAL A 74 0.98 -21.99 -10.07
N GLN A 75 -0.21 -22.58 -9.90
CA GLN A 75 -1.36 -22.29 -10.75
C GLN A 75 -1.87 -20.86 -10.54
N ALA A 76 -1.91 -20.38 -9.30
CA ALA A 76 -2.27 -19.01 -8.99
C ALA A 76 -1.29 -18.00 -9.61
N PHE A 77 0.01 -18.33 -9.66
CA PHE A 77 1.01 -17.49 -10.32
C PHE A 77 0.80 -17.45 -11.84
N THR A 78 0.61 -18.62 -12.46
CA THR A 78 0.38 -18.69 -13.92
C THR A 78 -0.99 -18.16 -14.31
N ALA A 79 -1.96 -18.18 -13.40
CA ALA A 79 -3.30 -17.62 -13.61
C ALA A 79 -3.26 -16.13 -13.97
N SER A 80 -2.36 -15.36 -13.34
CA SER A 80 -2.20 -13.92 -13.60
C SER A 80 -1.79 -13.62 -15.05
N PHE A 81 -1.24 -14.58 -15.77
CA PHE A 81 -0.77 -14.45 -17.16
C PHE A 81 -1.55 -15.35 -18.13
N SER A 82 -2.57 -16.08 -17.64
CA SER A 82 -3.32 -17.04 -18.44
C SER A 82 -4.48 -16.37 -19.18
N SER A 83 -4.65 -16.76 -20.42
CA SER A 83 -5.84 -16.42 -21.22
C SER A 83 -6.94 -17.49 -21.12
N ASP A 84 -6.84 -18.43 -20.16
CA ASP A 84 -7.84 -19.48 -19.96
C ASP A 84 -9.14 -18.87 -19.41
N PRO A 85 -10.30 -19.09 -20.08
CA PRO A 85 -11.60 -18.60 -19.63
C PRO A 85 -11.98 -19.07 -18.20
N ASN A 86 -11.54 -20.25 -17.79
CA ASN A 86 -11.80 -20.73 -16.43
C ASN A 86 -11.05 -19.93 -15.38
N VAL A 87 -9.82 -19.52 -15.69
CA VAL A 87 -9.03 -18.67 -14.82
C VAL A 87 -9.61 -17.27 -14.74
N ALA A 88 -10.03 -16.68 -15.88
CA ALA A 88 -10.71 -15.39 -15.91
C ALA A 88 -11.96 -15.40 -15.03
N ARG A 89 -12.78 -16.46 -15.09
CA ARG A 89 -13.95 -16.61 -14.22
C ARG A 89 -13.59 -16.67 -12.73
N ILE A 90 -12.53 -17.39 -12.36
CA ILE A 90 -12.06 -17.47 -10.96
C ILE A 90 -11.63 -16.07 -10.46
N ILE A 91 -10.96 -15.29 -11.28
CA ILE A 91 -10.56 -13.93 -10.95
C ILE A 91 -11.80 -13.02 -10.79
N GLU A 92 -12.78 -13.13 -11.70
CA GLU A 92 -14.03 -12.38 -11.61
C GLU A 92 -14.84 -12.73 -10.35
N GLU A 93 -14.93 -14.01 -9.99
CA GLU A 93 -15.59 -14.47 -8.76
C GLU A 93 -14.88 -13.98 -7.49
N SER A 94 -13.56 -13.76 -7.55
CA SER A 94 -12.75 -13.23 -6.43
C SER A 94 -12.75 -11.69 -6.37
N ALA A 95 -13.08 -11.01 -7.44
CA ALA A 95 -13.03 -9.55 -7.55
C ALA A 95 -13.77 -8.82 -6.41
N PRO A 96 -14.98 -9.22 -5.96
CA PRO A 96 -15.67 -8.55 -4.86
C PRO A 96 -14.89 -8.57 -3.55
N VAL A 97 -14.17 -9.68 -3.27
CA VAL A 97 -13.35 -9.82 -2.06
C VAL A 97 -12.14 -8.89 -2.10
N LEU A 98 -11.52 -8.79 -3.28
CA LEU A 98 -10.37 -7.92 -3.52
C LEU A 98 -10.75 -6.45 -3.45
N LEU A 99 -11.86 -6.10 -4.11
CA LEU A 99 -12.35 -4.72 -4.16
C LEU A 99 -12.75 -4.21 -2.78
N ILE A 100 -13.37 -5.04 -1.94
CA ILE A 100 -13.73 -4.61 -0.58
C ILE A 100 -12.48 -4.46 0.30
N GLY A 101 -11.49 -5.35 0.17
CA GLY A 101 -10.22 -5.26 0.89
C GLY A 101 -9.43 -4.00 0.50
N GLY A 102 -9.24 -3.79 -0.79
CA GLY A 102 -8.60 -2.57 -1.31
C GLY A 102 -9.39 -1.31 -0.98
N GLY A 103 -10.72 -1.35 -1.08
CA GLY A 103 -11.60 -0.23 -0.71
C GLY A 103 -11.46 0.16 0.76
N ILE A 104 -11.41 -0.80 1.69
CA ILE A 104 -11.17 -0.54 3.12
C ILE A 104 -9.79 0.07 3.35
N PHE A 105 -8.76 -0.48 2.72
CA PHE A 105 -7.41 0.07 2.79
C PHE A 105 -7.39 1.55 2.37
N LEU A 106 -7.95 1.89 1.22
CA LEU A 106 -8.01 3.26 0.71
C LEU A 106 -8.86 4.19 1.59
N ILE A 107 -9.96 3.70 2.15
CA ILE A 107 -10.78 4.46 3.08
C ILE A 107 -9.99 4.78 4.36
N PHE A 108 -9.24 3.82 4.88
CA PHE A 108 -8.41 4.03 6.07
C PHE A 108 -7.26 5.00 5.78
N LEU A 109 -6.63 4.88 4.62
CA LEU A 109 -5.61 5.81 4.14
C LEU A 109 -6.17 7.24 4.04
N PHE A 110 -7.37 7.41 3.47
CA PHE A 110 -8.05 8.70 3.40
C PHE A 110 -8.32 9.30 4.80
N PHE A 111 -8.87 8.51 5.73
CA PHE A 111 -9.12 8.99 7.09
C PHE A 111 -7.81 9.28 7.83
N HIS A 112 -6.77 8.47 7.63
CA HIS A 112 -5.45 8.74 8.17
C HIS A 112 -4.93 10.10 7.68
N TRP A 113 -4.99 10.31 6.38
CA TRP A 113 -4.57 11.57 5.78
C TRP A 113 -5.34 12.78 6.35
N ILE A 114 -6.66 12.67 6.55
CA ILE A 114 -7.46 13.80 7.02
C ILE A 114 -7.31 14.09 8.52
N PHE A 115 -7.10 13.04 9.35
CA PHE A 115 -7.03 13.17 10.80
C PHE A 115 -5.60 13.32 11.34
N LEU A 116 -4.63 12.64 10.77
CA LEU A 116 -3.32 12.43 11.38
C LEU A 116 -2.16 13.01 10.59
N GLU A 117 -2.24 13.11 9.26
CA GLU A 117 -1.13 13.57 8.42
C GLU A 117 -0.83 15.06 8.67
N PRO A 118 0.43 15.44 9.03
CA PRO A 118 0.84 16.81 9.11
C PRO A 118 0.82 17.48 7.74
N LYS A 119 0.03 18.53 7.57
CA LYS A 119 -0.14 19.20 6.28
C LYS A 119 -0.42 20.68 6.40
N HIS A 120 -0.22 21.41 5.31
CA HIS A 120 -0.71 22.77 5.20
C HIS A 120 -2.22 22.75 4.88
N TYR A 121 -3.03 23.27 5.79
CA TYR A 121 -4.48 23.23 5.66
C TYR A 121 -4.96 24.06 4.47
N GLY A 122 -5.67 23.40 3.55
CA GLY A 122 -6.23 24.03 2.36
C GLY A 122 -7.76 24.09 2.34
N LEU A 123 -8.42 23.25 3.12
CA LEU A 123 -9.87 23.13 3.17
C LEU A 123 -10.43 23.72 4.47
N ILE A 124 -11.61 24.33 4.38
CA ILE A 124 -12.32 24.86 5.54
C ILE A 124 -12.69 23.70 6.48
N GLY A 125 -12.28 23.82 7.75
CA GLY A 125 -12.55 22.79 8.78
C GLY A 125 -11.49 21.68 8.91
N GLU A 126 -10.52 21.60 8.03
CA GLU A 126 -9.46 20.59 8.04
C GLU A 126 -8.60 20.67 9.31
N GLU A 127 -8.25 21.88 9.75
CA GLU A 127 -7.53 22.12 11.01
C GLU A 127 -8.33 21.62 12.22
N PHE A 128 -9.66 21.82 12.21
CA PHE A 128 -10.51 21.33 13.28
C PHE A 128 -10.51 19.80 13.35
N ILE A 129 -10.58 19.12 12.20
CA ILE A 129 -10.56 17.64 12.12
C ILE A 129 -9.20 17.12 12.57
N HIS A 130 -8.11 17.71 12.11
CA HIS A 130 -6.76 17.31 12.49
C HIS A 130 -6.50 17.42 13.99
N ARG A 131 -7.03 18.42 14.67
CA ARG A 131 -6.97 18.52 16.14
C ARG A 131 -7.68 17.38 16.87
N GLN A 132 -8.55 16.65 16.17
CA GLN A 132 -9.33 15.53 16.68
C GLN A 132 -8.73 14.16 16.30
N GLY A 133 -7.41 14.07 16.10
CA GLY A 133 -6.72 12.86 15.64
C GLY A 133 -7.07 11.57 16.40
N VAL A 134 -7.39 11.67 17.68
CA VAL A 134 -7.86 10.53 18.50
C VAL A 134 -9.11 9.85 17.92
N TRP A 135 -9.97 10.60 17.21
CA TRP A 135 -11.18 10.08 16.61
C TRP A 135 -10.92 9.21 15.38
N PHE A 136 -9.73 9.28 14.77
CA PHE A 136 -9.36 8.40 13.66
C PHE A 136 -9.68 6.94 13.98
N PHE A 137 -9.14 6.43 15.08
CA PHE A 137 -9.32 5.02 15.46
C PHE A 137 -10.79 4.67 15.71
N ALA A 138 -11.55 5.57 16.33
CA ALA A 138 -12.98 5.36 16.56
C ALA A 138 -13.75 5.31 15.23
N VAL A 139 -13.52 6.24 14.34
CA VAL A 139 -14.21 6.33 13.04
C VAL A 139 -13.92 5.09 12.19
N VAL A 140 -12.65 4.74 11.99
CA VAL A 140 -12.30 3.59 11.16
C VAL A 140 -12.75 2.26 11.75
N SER A 141 -12.73 2.12 13.08
CA SER A 141 -13.22 0.90 13.76
C SER A 141 -14.74 0.73 13.62
N VAL A 142 -15.52 1.80 13.83
CA VAL A 142 -16.97 1.77 13.65
C VAL A 142 -17.34 1.50 12.18
N LEU A 143 -16.65 2.17 11.26
CA LEU A 143 -16.87 1.97 9.82
C LEU A 143 -16.57 0.52 9.42
N LEU A 144 -15.43 -0.02 9.86
CA LEU A 144 -15.06 -1.42 9.61
C LEU A 144 -16.13 -2.38 10.16
N ALA A 145 -16.59 -2.17 11.38
CA ALA A 145 -17.62 -3.01 11.99
C ALA A 145 -18.92 -3.01 11.18
N ILE A 146 -19.36 -1.84 10.69
CA ILE A 146 -20.55 -1.71 9.86
C ILE A 146 -20.35 -2.44 8.53
N ILE A 147 -19.20 -2.22 7.85
CA ILE A 147 -18.93 -2.86 6.56
C ILE A 147 -18.82 -4.37 6.70
N VAL A 148 -18.11 -4.87 7.71
CA VAL A 148 -18.00 -6.31 7.99
C VAL A 148 -19.38 -6.91 8.26
N TRP A 149 -20.22 -6.25 9.04
CA TRP A 149 -21.58 -6.73 9.34
C TRP A 149 -22.47 -6.79 8.08
N LEU A 150 -22.35 -5.81 7.19
CA LEU A 150 -23.07 -5.83 5.92
C LEU A 150 -22.50 -6.89 4.96
N ALA A 151 -21.19 -7.01 4.90
CA ALA A 151 -20.51 -7.95 4.02
C ALA A 151 -20.79 -9.42 4.38
N ILE A 152 -20.88 -9.76 5.69
CA ILE A 152 -21.23 -11.12 6.14
C ILE A 152 -22.57 -11.57 5.57
N LYS A 153 -23.53 -10.65 5.42
CA LYS A 153 -24.87 -10.98 4.88
C LYS A 153 -24.85 -11.25 3.38
N ALA A 154 -23.92 -10.64 2.66
CA ALA A 154 -23.79 -10.83 1.21
C ALA A 154 -22.87 -12.02 0.88
N ASN A 155 -21.68 -12.04 1.44
CA ASN A 155 -20.70 -13.12 1.26
C ASN A 155 -19.68 -13.06 2.43
N PRO A 156 -19.53 -14.11 3.25
CA PRO A 156 -18.56 -14.13 4.36
C PRO A 156 -17.11 -13.89 3.93
N LEU A 157 -16.72 -14.25 2.71
CA LEU A 157 -15.38 -13.97 2.17
C LEU A 157 -15.14 -12.48 1.97
N MET A 158 -16.18 -11.70 1.64
CA MET A 158 -16.06 -10.23 1.56
C MET A 158 -15.78 -9.62 2.94
N ALA A 159 -16.39 -10.15 3.99
CA ALA A 159 -16.09 -9.71 5.35
C ALA A 159 -14.62 -10.00 5.73
N PHE A 160 -14.13 -11.18 5.36
CA PHE A 160 -12.72 -11.52 5.52
C PHE A 160 -11.82 -10.57 4.72
N GLY A 161 -12.15 -10.28 3.46
CA GLY A 161 -11.45 -9.29 2.62
C GLY A 161 -11.37 -7.92 3.28
N ALA A 162 -12.47 -7.44 3.87
CA ALA A 162 -12.49 -6.16 4.59
C ALA A 162 -11.54 -6.15 5.80
N VAL A 163 -11.49 -7.24 6.57
CA VAL A 163 -10.57 -7.40 7.70
C VAL A 163 -9.12 -7.45 7.21
N VAL A 164 -8.84 -8.18 6.13
CA VAL A 164 -7.49 -8.25 5.54
C VAL A 164 -7.04 -6.86 5.07
N GLY A 165 -7.92 -6.10 4.38
CA GLY A 165 -7.60 -4.75 3.94
C GLY A 165 -7.29 -3.80 5.10
N SER A 166 -8.07 -3.86 6.19
CA SER A 166 -7.80 -3.07 7.40
C SER A 166 -6.49 -3.48 8.07
N THR A 167 -6.20 -4.78 8.13
CA THR A 167 -4.96 -5.31 8.70
C THR A 167 -3.75 -4.88 7.87
N ALA A 168 -3.85 -4.97 6.54
CA ALA A 168 -2.81 -4.49 5.63
C ALA A 168 -2.52 -3.01 5.86
N PHE A 169 -3.54 -2.16 5.99
CA PHE A 169 -3.37 -0.75 6.30
C PHE A 169 -2.58 -0.54 7.60
N PHE A 170 -2.98 -1.17 8.70
CA PHE A 170 -2.28 -0.97 9.99
C PHE A 170 -0.84 -1.50 9.98
N ILE A 171 -0.59 -2.60 9.26
CA ILE A 171 0.77 -3.14 9.11
C ILE A 171 1.64 -2.17 8.31
N THR A 172 1.21 -1.78 7.12
CA THR A 172 1.98 -0.87 6.24
C THR A 172 2.22 0.46 6.91
N HIS A 173 1.18 1.01 7.55
CA HIS A 173 1.28 2.30 8.23
C HIS A 173 2.20 2.25 9.44
N GLY A 174 2.14 1.18 10.24
CA GLY A 174 3.06 0.98 11.36
C GLY A 174 4.51 0.83 10.92
N PHE A 175 4.77 0.16 9.79
CA PHE A 175 6.11 0.09 9.21
C PHE A 175 6.58 1.46 8.68
N LYS A 176 5.72 2.21 7.99
CA LYS A 176 6.02 3.57 7.50
C LYS A 176 6.42 4.49 8.66
N GLU A 177 5.62 4.55 9.72
CA GLU A 177 5.89 5.40 10.87
C GLU A 177 7.20 5.03 11.59
N ASN A 178 7.47 3.74 11.74
CA ASN A 178 8.73 3.26 12.33
C ASN A 178 9.92 3.62 11.42
N ALA A 179 9.75 3.52 10.12
CA ALA A 179 10.76 3.86 9.14
C ALA A 179 11.07 5.37 9.15
N GLU A 180 10.08 6.25 9.18
CA GLU A 180 10.26 7.70 9.30
C GLU A 180 10.98 8.10 10.59
N GLN A 181 10.68 7.44 11.70
CA GLN A 181 11.39 7.66 12.96
C GLN A 181 12.86 7.21 12.90
N ALA A 182 13.13 6.09 12.23
CA ALA A 182 14.49 5.60 12.03
C ALA A 182 15.31 6.55 11.13
N GLU A 183 14.68 7.09 10.08
CA GLU A 183 15.27 8.09 9.20
C GLU A 183 15.69 9.36 9.96
N LYS A 184 14.78 9.94 10.74
CA LYS A 184 15.08 11.12 11.56
C LYS A 184 16.30 10.90 12.45
N ARG A 185 16.39 9.73 13.13
CA ARG A 185 17.54 9.36 13.96
C ARG A 185 18.84 9.23 13.17
N MET A 186 18.77 8.72 11.94
CA MET A 186 19.94 8.64 11.04
C MET A 186 20.43 10.01 10.59
N LEU A 187 19.52 10.90 10.20
CA LEU A 187 19.84 12.24 9.72
C LEU A 187 20.38 13.12 10.85
N GLU A 188 19.88 12.96 12.08
CA GLU A 188 20.37 13.64 13.27
C GLU A 188 21.74 13.13 13.75
N GLY A 189 22.29 12.10 13.10
CA GLY A 189 23.61 11.53 13.43
C GLY A 189 23.66 10.77 14.76
N SER A 190 22.51 10.46 15.35
CA SER A 190 22.40 9.74 16.63
C SER A 190 22.66 8.23 16.49
N GLU A 191 22.54 7.67 15.30
CA GLU A 191 22.83 6.27 15.00
C GLU A 191 23.74 6.12 13.78
N LYS A 192 24.86 5.42 13.94
CA LYS A 192 25.73 5.00 12.85
C LYS A 192 25.23 3.66 12.29
N MET A 193 24.32 3.72 11.31
CA MET A 193 23.89 2.52 10.62
C MET A 193 24.87 2.12 9.51
N SER A 194 25.06 0.79 9.35
CA SER A 194 25.82 0.25 8.23
C SER A 194 25.10 0.48 6.88
N ASP A 195 25.84 0.49 5.78
CA ASP A 195 25.25 0.57 4.43
C ASP A 195 24.21 -0.53 4.19
N LEU A 196 24.43 -1.75 4.71
CA LEU A 196 23.50 -2.87 4.60
C LEU A 196 22.19 -2.60 5.33
N SER A 197 22.26 -2.04 6.55
CA SER A 197 21.07 -1.67 7.31
C SER A 197 20.27 -0.57 6.61
N LYS A 198 20.94 0.40 5.97
CA LYS A 198 20.31 1.45 5.18
C LYS A 198 19.64 0.90 3.92
N ILE A 199 20.26 -0.06 3.23
CA ILE A 199 19.65 -0.75 2.10
C ILE A 199 18.38 -1.46 2.56
N PHE A 200 18.45 -2.25 3.61
CA PHE A 200 17.27 -2.97 4.12
C PHE A 200 16.15 -2.01 4.54
N TYR A 201 16.50 -0.91 5.17
CA TYR A 201 15.55 0.15 5.52
C TYR A 201 14.85 0.72 4.29
N LEU A 202 15.59 1.08 3.23
CA LEU A 202 15.03 1.59 1.98
C LEU A 202 14.15 0.55 1.28
N GLU A 203 14.53 -0.73 1.29
CA GLU A 203 13.70 -1.81 0.74
C GLU A 203 12.34 -1.94 1.48
N VAL A 204 12.34 -1.80 2.81
CA VAL A 204 11.10 -1.82 3.60
C VAL A 204 10.22 -0.62 3.26
N ILE A 205 10.80 0.56 3.13
CA ILE A 205 10.08 1.77 2.73
C ILE A 205 9.51 1.62 1.31
N ASP A 206 10.35 1.25 0.35
CA ASP A 206 9.93 1.07 -1.04
C ASP A 206 8.83 0.02 -1.17
N ALA A 207 8.93 -1.09 -0.41
CA ALA A 207 7.89 -2.10 -0.35
C ALA A 207 6.58 -1.53 0.21
N THR A 208 6.65 -0.71 1.26
CA THR A 208 5.48 -0.09 1.89
C THR A 208 4.79 0.87 0.91
N PHE A 209 5.52 1.78 0.29
CA PHE A 209 4.98 2.70 -0.72
C PHE A 209 4.50 1.98 -1.99
N SER A 210 5.07 0.83 -2.30
CA SER A 210 4.61 0.01 -3.45
C SER A 210 3.28 -0.70 -3.18
N ILE A 211 2.88 -0.87 -1.91
CA ILE A 211 1.57 -1.40 -1.52
C ILE A 211 0.50 -0.30 -1.61
N ASP A 212 0.87 0.95 -1.30
CA ASP A 212 -0.03 2.10 -1.33
C ASP A 212 -0.36 2.56 -2.78
N GLY A 213 0.49 2.29 -3.76
CA GLY A 213 0.35 2.60 -5.19
C GLY A 213 -0.15 1.42 -6.01
#